data_bbf254076c98b02934fe11e2d2323c22
#
_entry.id   bbf254076c98b02934fe11e2d2323c22
#
_cell.length_a   1.000
_cell.length_b   1.000
_cell.length_c   1.000
_cell.angle_alpha   90.00
_cell.angle_beta   90.00
_cell.angle_gamma   90.00
#
_symmetry.space_group_name_H-M   'P 1'
#
loop_
_entity.id
_entity.type
_entity.pdbx_description
1 polymer ?
#
loop_
_entity_poly.entity_id
_entity_poly.type
_entity_poly.pdbx_seq_one_letter_code
_entity_poly.pdbx_strand_id
1 'polypeptide(L)'
;MREGGSLTILATALVDTGSKMDDVVFEEFKGTGNMELVLDRKLAEKRIFPAINIQKSGTRRDDLLLTKEEQEIVFALHREMSGNRAEENVEQILQFFKKTKNNQEFIHVMRQSLLK
;
A
#
# COMPACT_ATOMS: atom_id res chain seq x y z
N MET A 1 -7.59 -18.86 16.85
CA MET A 1 -6.95 -19.30 18.12
C MET A 1 -8.00 -19.84 19.06
N ARG A 2 -7.67 -20.94 19.69
CA ARG A 2 -8.62 -21.67 20.54
C ARG A 2 -8.99 -20.98 21.84
N GLU A 3 -8.01 -20.29 22.42
CA GLU A 3 -8.14 -19.67 23.75
C GLU A 3 -8.20 -18.14 23.68
N GLY A 4 -8.56 -17.61 22.54
CA GLY A 4 -8.55 -16.16 22.29
C GLY A 4 -7.14 -15.65 21.99
N GLY A 5 -6.98 -14.34 21.99
CA GLY A 5 -5.74 -13.68 21.62
C GLY A 5 -5.58 -13.50 20.12
N SER A 6 -4.38 -13.21 19.67
CA SER A 6 -4.07 -12.98 18.26
C SER A 6 -2.71 -13.53 17.87
N LEU A 7 -2.57 -13.88 16.60
CA LEU A 7 -1.31 -14.32 16.03
C LEU A 7 -1.09 -13.55 14.74
N THR A 8 0.05 -12.87 14.63
CA THR A 8 0.44 -12.14 13.43
C THR A 8 1.61 -12.86 12.77
N ILE A 9 1.46 -13.14 11.48
CA ILE A 9 2.51 -13.78 10.68
C ILE A 9 2.92 -12.81 9.58
N LEU A 10 4.21 -12.45 9.56
CA LEU A 10 4.80 -11.63 8.52
C LEU A 10 5.72 -12.52 7.68
N ALA A 11 5.40 -12.65 6.41
CA ALA A 11 6.16 -13.48 5.48
C ALA A 11 6.57 -12.67 4.26
N THR A 12 7.73 -12.98 3.69
CA THR A 12 8.20 -12.39 2.44
C THR A 12 8.17 -13.41 1.32
N ALA A 13 7.89 -12.94 0.11
CA ALA A 13 7.93 -13.77 -1.10
C ALA A 13 8.65 -13.00 -2.20
N LEU A 14 9.53 -13.70 -2.92
CA LEU A 14 10.22 -13.14 -4.07
C LEU A 14 9.44 -13.45 -5.34
N VAL A 15 9.34 -12.46 -6.22
CA VAL A 15 8.68 -12.60 -7.52
C VAL A 15 9.56 -12.00 -8.62
N ASP A 16 9.28 -12.35 -9.86
CA ASP A 16 10.00 -11.84 -11.04
C ASP A 16 11.50 -12.12 -10.96
N THR A 17 11.87 -13.27 -10.41
CA THR A 17 13.26 -13.72 -10.32
C THR A 17 13.71 -14.52 -11.53
N GLY A 18 12.79 -14.81 -12.46
CA GLY A 18 13.03 -15.74 -13.56
C GLY A 18 12.78 -17.20 -13.18
N SER A 19 12.50 -17.49 -11.90
CA SER A 19 12.18 -18.83 -11.42
C SER A 19 10.67 -19.06 -11.46
N LYS A 20 10.24 -20.12 -12.14
CA LYS A 20 8.83 -20.52 -12.17
C LYS A 20 8.36 -20.99 -10.80
N MET A 21 9.24 -21.56 -9.99
CA MET A 21 8.93 -22.01 -8.64
C MET A 21 8.55 -20.80 -7.75
N ASP A 22 9.32 -19.72 -7.83
CA ASP A 22 9.04 -18.51 -7.05
C ASP A 22 7.69 -17.90 -7.44
N ASP A 23 7.36 -17.87 -8.72
CA ASP A 23 6.08 -17.37 -9.20
C ASP A 23 4.91 -18.24 -8.71
N VAL A 24 5.08 -19.56 -8.74
CA VAL A 24 4.07 -20.51 -8.24
C VAL A 24 3.84 -20.30 -6.72
N VAL A 25 4.91 -20.19 -5.95
CA VAL A 25 4.82 -19.98 -4.50
C VAL A 25 4.10 -18.65 -4.20
N PHE A 26 4.43 -17.59 -4.94
CA PHE A 26 3.75 -16.31 -4.80
C PHE A 26 2.26 -16.41 -5.08
N GLU A 27 1.87 -17.06 -6.18
CA GLU A 27 0.46 -17.20 -6.54
C GLU A 27 -0.34 -18.02 -5.50
N GLU A 28 0.30 -19.04 -4.91
CA GLU A 28 -0.33 -19.83 -3.84
C GLU A 28 -0.61 -19.01 -2.59
N PHE A 29 0.29 -18.08 -2.23
CA PHE A 29 0.11 -17.21 -1.07
C PHE A 29 -0.77 -16.00 -1.35
N LYS A 30 -0.89 -15.62 -2.60
CA LYS A 30 -1.72 -14.49 -3.01
C LYS A 30 -3.18 -14.77 -2.69
N GLY A 31 -3.82 -13.85 -2.00
CA GLY A 31 -5.21 -13.99 -1.60
C GLY A 31 -5.43 -14.70 -0.26
N THR A 32 -4.41 -15.29 0.34
CA THR A 32 -4.52 -15.88 1.68
C THR A 32 -4.16 -14.89 2.79
N GLY A 33 -3.40 -13.85 2.46
CA GLY A 33 -3.00 -12.84 3.42
C GLY A 33 -4.05 -11.78 3.66
N ASN A 34 -3.99 -11.15 4.83
CA ASN A 34 -4.84 -10.01 5.18
C ASN A 34 -4.30 -8.70 4.64
N MET A 35 -3.00 -8.61 4.47
CA MET A 35 -2.31 -7.44 3.95
C MET A 35 -1.21 -7.86 2.98
N GLU A 36 -1.07 -7.12 1.92
CA GLU A 36 -0.03 -7.34 0.92
C GLU A 36 0.72 -6.03 0.70
N LEU A 37 2.04 -6.06 0.87
CA LEU A 37 2.93 -4.94 0.59
C LEU A 37 3.79 -5.32 -0.61
N VAL A 38 3.58 -4.65 -1.73
CA VAL A 38 4.28 -4.94 -2.98
C VAL A 38 5.37 -3.91 -3.20
N LEU A 39 6.61 -4.37 -3.35
CA LEU A 39 7.75 -3.52 -3.69
C LEU A 39 7.94 -3.52 -5.20
N ASP A 40 8.41 -2.39 -5.72
CA ASP A 40 8.57 -2.19 -7.16
C ASP A 40 10.04 -1.89 -7.48
N ARG A 41 10.64 -2.74 -8.32
CA ARG A 41 12.04 -2.60 -8.71
C ARG A 41 12.31 -1.30 -9.47
N LYS A 42 11.36 -0.86 -10.29
CA LYS A 42 11.51 0.38 -11.05
C LYS A 42 11.65 1.60 -10.14
N LEU A 43 10.92 1.61 -9.03
CA LEU A 43 11.03 2.68 -8.03
C LEU A 43 12.40 2.66 -7.37
N ALA A 44 12.91 1.47 -7.03
CA ALA A 44 14.22 1.31 -6.42
C ALA A 44 15.34 1.74 -7.39
N GLU A 45 15.22 1.41 -8.67
CA GLU A 45 16.18 1.83 -9.70
C GLU A 45 16.26 3.35 -9.83
N LYS A 46 15.14 4.03 -9.65
CA LYS A 46 15.07 5.49 -9.64
C LYS A 46 15.41 6.11 -8.29
N ARG A 47 15.82 5.29 -7.32
CA ARG A 47 16.15 5.68 -5.96
C ARG A 47 15.00 6.38 -5.22
N ILE A 48 13.78 5.97 -5.53
CA ILE A 48 12.58 6.42 -4.82
C ILE A 48 12.31 5.41 -3.70
N PHE A 49 12.47 5.83 -2.46
CA PHE A 49 12.29 4.98 -1.29
C PHE A 49 11.33 5.61 -0.29
N PRO A 50 10.48 4.81 0.34
CA PRO A 50 10.31 3.38 0.16
C PRO A 50 9.77 3.01 -1.23
N ALA A 51 10.33 1.96 -1.83
CA ALA A 51 9.97 1.51 -3.18
C ALA A 51 8.69 0.68 -3.17
N ILE A 52 7.61 1.24 -2.66
CA ILE A 52 6.33 0.56 -2.47
C ILE A 52 5.41 0.90 -3.63
N ASN A 53 4.86 -0.13 -4.27
CA ASN A 53 3.81 0.04 -5.26
C ASN A 53 2.48 0.18 -4.53
N ILE A 54 2.00 1.41 -4.40
CA ILE A 54 0.80 1.73 -3.61
C ILE A 54 -0.45 1.12 -4.23
N GLN A 55 -0.54 1.10 -5.55
CA GLN A 55 -1.72 0.55 -6.24
C GLN A 55 -1.87 -0.95 -6.04
N LYS A 56 -0.76 -1.67 -6.02
CA LYS A 56 -0.77 -3.13 -5.85
C LYS A 56 -0.77 -3.57 -4.39
N SER A 57 -0.44 -2.65 -3.48
CA SER A 57 -0.44 -2.92 -2.05
C SER A 57 -1.82 -2.65 -1.46
N GLY A 58 -2.18 -3.37 -0.41
CA GLY A 58 -3.46 -3.13 0.23
C GLY A 58 -3.72 -4.06 1.39
N THR A 59 -4.80 -3.76 2.09
CA THR A 59 -5.29 -4.52 3.24
C THR A 59 -6.70 -5.00 2.93
N ARG A 60 -6.98 -6.28 3.22
CA ARG A 60 -8.26 -6.90 2.86
C ARG A 60 -9.45 -6.23 3.54
N ARG A 61 -9.31 -5.89 4.80
CA ARG A 61 -10.39 -5.31 5.61
C ARG A 61 -9.95 -3.99 6.21
N ASP A 62 -9.72 -3.01 5.35
CA ASP A 62 -9.34 -1.65 5.79
C ASP A 62 -10.45 -0.97 6.60
N ASP A 63 -11.71 -1.34 6.38
CA ASP A 63 -12.86 -0.85 7.14
C ASP A 63 -12.75 -1.14 8.65
N LEU A 64 -12.02 -2.21 9.02
CA LEU A 64 -11.77 -2.54 10.42
C LEU A 64 -10.60 -1.77 11.03
N LEU A 65 -9.74 -1.20 10.20
CA LEU A 65 -8.50 -0.55 10.64
C LEU A 65 -8.55 0.97 10.55
N LEU A 66 -9.40 1.49 9.68
CA LEU A 66 -9.45 2.91 9.36
C LEU A 66 -10.78 3.51 9.82
N THR A 67 -10.76 4.78 10.23
CA THR A 67 -11.97 5.54 10.46
C THR A 67 -12.68 5.82 9.13
N LYS A 68 -13.94 6.26 9.18
CA LYS A 68 -14.67 6.60 7.95
C LYS A 68 -13.97 7.69 7.14
N GLU A 69 -13.44 8.69 7.82
CA GLU A 69 -12.70 9.77 7.17
C GLU A 69 -11.45 9.26 6.47
N GLU A 70 -10.69 8.40 7.15
CA GLU A 70 -9.51 7.78 6.58
C GLU A 70 -9.85 6.89 5.39
N GLN A 71 -10.94 6.12 5.46
CA GLN A 71 -11.41 5.27 4.36
C GLN A 71 -11.76 6.09 3.13
N GLU A 72 -12.46 7.20 3.31
CA GLU A 72 -12.82 8.10 2.20
C GLU A 72 -11.58 8.63 1.49
N ILE A 73 -10.57 9.04 2.26
CA ILE A 73 -9.33 9.57 1.72
C ILE A 73 -8.54 8.48 1.00
N VAL A 74 -8.42 7.30 1.60
CA VAL A 74 -7.71 6.18 0.97
C VAL A 74 -8.39 5.77 -0.33
N PHE A 75 -9.71 5.70 -0.34
CA PHE A 75 -10.47 5.39 -1.55
C PHE A 75 -10.25 6.44 -2.64
N ALA A 76 -10.32 7.72 -2.26
CA ALA A 76 -10.09 8.82 -3.20
C ALA A 76 -8.67 8.81 -3.76
N LEU A 77 -7.67 8.51 -2.93
CA LEU A 77 -6.28 8.38 -3.36
C LEU A 77 -6.11 7.25 -4.38
N HIS A 78 -6.65 6.07 -4.09
CA HIS A 78 -6.57 4.94 -5.01
C HIS A 78 -7.23 5.25 -6.34
N ARG A 79 -8.36 5.92 -6.33
CA ARG A 79 -9.07 6.31 -7.54
C ARG A 79 -8.25 7.32 -8.36
N GLU A 80 -7.68 8.32 -7.70
CA GLU A 80 -6.87 9.35 -8.37
C GLU A 80 -5.59 8.75 -8.96
N MET A 81 -5.01 7.78 -8.28
CA MET A 81 -3.78 7.13 -8.72
C MET A 81 -3.97 6.12 -9.85
N SER A 82 -5.19 5.68 -10.12
CA SER A 82 -5.45 4.54 -10.98
C SER A 82 -5.03 4.73 -12.44
N GLY A 83 -4.84 5.93 -12.91
CA GLY A 83 -4.40 6.19 -14.28
C GLY A 83 -2.94 6.64 -14.38
N ASN A 84 -2.25 6.77 -13.28
CA ASN A 84 -0.90 7.34 -13.22
C ASN A 84 0.17 6.26 -13.12
N ARG A 85 1.42 6.64 -13.40
CA ARG A 85 2.56 5.76 -13.21
C ARG A 85 2.85 5.59 -11.72
N ALA A 86 3.35 4.41 -11.34
CA ALA A 86 3.68 4.13 -9.95
C ALA A 86 4.70 5.12 -9.38
N GLU A 87 5.69 5.54 -10.17
CA GLU A 87 6.71 6.49 -9.74
C GLU A 87 6.11 7.84 -9.37
N GLU A 88 5.20 8.36 -10.20
CA GLU A 88 4.53 9.64 -9.95
C GLU A 88 3.69 9.59 -8.68
N ASN A 89 2.98 8.49 -8.48
CA ASN A 89 2.12 8.31 -7.31
C ASN A 89 2.93 8.34 -6.02
N VAL A 90 4.02 7.58 -5.98
CA VAL A 90 4.87 7.50 -4.78
C VAL A 90 5.53 8.85 -4.49
N GLU A 91 6.06 9.51 -5.52
CA GLU A 91 6.68 10.82 -5.35
C GLU A 91 5.71 11.85 -4.79
N GLN A 92 4.49 11.90 -5.32
CA GLN A 92 3.47 12.83 -4.83
C GLN A 92 3.14 12.57 -3.36
N ILE A 93 2.93 11.31 -2.99
CA ILE A 93 2.62 10.97 -1.60
C ILE A 93 3.78 11.32 -0.66
N LEU A 94 5.01 11.03 -1.07
CA LEU A 94 6.17 11.37 -0.25
C LEU A 94 6.32 12.87 -0.06
N GLN A 95 5.99 13.67 -1.06
CA GLN A 95 6.00 15.13 -0.93
C GLN A 95 4.96 15.60 0.08
N PHE A 96 3.76 15.04 0.06
CA PHE A 96 2.74 15.35 1.06
C PHE A 96 3.15 14.94 2.46
N PHE A 97 3.79 13.78 2.60
CA PHE A 97 4.32 13.34 3.90
C PHE A 97 5.38 14.30 4.44
N LYS A 98 6.22 14.86 3.58
CA LYS A 98 7.22 15.85 4.01
C LYS A 98 6.60 17.14 4.53
N LYS A 99 5.42 17.49 4.05
CA LYS A 99 4.70 18.71 4.43
C LYS A 99 3.82 18.52 5.65
N THR A 100 3.61 17.29 6.08
CA THR A 100 2.71 16.95 7.18
C THR A 100 3.48 16.27 8.30
N LYS A 101 3.02 16.46 9.55
CA LYS A 101 3.69 15.93 10.74
C LYS A 101 3.22 14.54 11.13
N ASN A 102 1.96 14.21 10.80
CA ASN A 102 1.34 12.95 11.19
C ASN A 102 0.23 12.59 10.20
N ASN A 103 -0.37 11.42 10.40
CA ASN A 103 -1.45 10.94 9.53
C ASN A 103 -2.70 11.81 9.58
N GLN A 104 -3.04 12.37 10.73
CA GLN A 104 -4.21 13.22 10.86
C GLN A 104 -4.07 14.48 10.00
N GLU A 105 -2.91 15.10 10.04
CA GLU A 105 -2.62 16.26 9.22
C GLU A 105 -2.60 15.90 7.74
N PHE A 106 -2.01 14.76 7.39
CA PHE A 106 -2.01 14.24 6.02
C PHE A 106 -3.44 14.05 5.49
N ILE A 107 -4.31 13.42 6.27
CA ILE A 107 -5.71 13.20 5.92
C ILE A 107 -6.43 14.53 5.70
N HIS A 108 -6.19 15.51 6.56
CA HIS A 108 -6.79 16.84 6.45
C HIS A 108 -6.38 17.53 5.14
N VAL A 109 -5.10 17.50 4.81
CA VAL A 109 -4.57 18.09 3.57
C VAL A 109 -5.13 17.37 2.35
N MET A 110 -5.17 16.05 2.37
CA MET A 110 -5.74 15.25 1.28
C MET A 110 -7.21 15.52 1.08
N ARG A 111 -7.97 15.68 2.16
CA ARG A 111 -9.39 16.00 2.09
C ARG A 111 -9.62 17.32 1.35
N GLN A 112 -8.83 18.33 1.65
CA GLN A 112 -8.92 19.62 0.97
C GLN A 112 -8.55 19.52 -0.51
N SER A 113 -7.61 18.65 -0.87
CA SER A 113 -7.14 18.50 -2.25
C SER A 113 -8.04 17.62 -3.10
N LEU A 114 -8.55 16.52 -2.54
CA LEU A 114 -9.23 15.47 -3.30
C LEU A 114 -10.75 15.53 -3.21
N LEU A 115 -11.30 16.04 -2.12
CA LEU A 115 -12.75 16.03 -1.85
C LEU A 115 -13.38 17.42 -1.92
N LYS A 116 -12.76 18.32 -2.61
CA LYS A 116 -13.34 19.65 -2.83
C LYS A 116 -14.60 19.57 -3.65
#